data_c002b237bb1902fec46d57944ece6796
#
_entry.id   c002b237bb1902fec46d57944ece6796
#
_cell.length_a   1.000
_cell.length_b   1.000
_cell.length_c   1.000
_cell.angle_alpha   90.00
_cell.angle_beta   90.00
_cell.angle_gamma   90.00
#
_symmetry.space_group_name_H-M   'P 1'
#
loop_
_entity.id
_entity.type
_entity.pdbx_description
1 polymer ?
#
loop_
_entity_poly.entity_id
_entity_poly.type
_entity_poly.pdbx_seq_one_letter_code
_entity_poly.pdbx_strand_id
1 'polypeptide(L)'
;MTHTARIGDDQSRAVSAATLRRLELAGGDLASACLAAMDRQPWFGRLTADQRAAVLLVTQRGVANFVAWLDEPAETIRLTAEAFRIAPRDLARRLSLRQTVELVRIATDVFEQRLPPLAADEDERRVLVEGVLRFGRGIAFAAATAYAVAAEARGTWDARLEALVVDAVVRGPLPDDVGRTGDDDALVSRAAALGWDPALPARVVVGAAPDPGAAAERLAELRRHGVRTRSPVLVAVQGTRLVVVQAEAGGDRDPADDAGILAAFGPGPVVVGPRAADLSGAHASAREALAGLRAAGGRPDAPRPVAADDLLPERALGGDPAAHRRLTDSVVGPLDAAGGELLRTLAVYIEGGGALEACARALYVHPNTVRYRLRRIGEITGHSPTDPRDSFVLRTALVVSRLQTWSKPPNS
;
A
#
# COMPACT_ATOMS: atom_id res chain seq x y z
N MET A 1 -3.95 80.29 7.47
CA MET A 1 -4.28 79.44 6.32
C MET A 1 -3.49 78.15 6.47
N THR A 2 -3.99 77.01 6.70
CA THR A 2 -5.31 76.41 6.46
C THR A 2 -5.48 75.21 7.42
N HIS A 3 -6.56 75.28 8.14
CA HIS A 3 -7.06 74.16 8.96
C HIS A 3 -7.74 73.22 8.02
N THR A 4 -7.19 72.03 7.74
CA THR A 4 -7.88 71.00 6.96
C THR A 4 -7.92 69.74 7.80
N ALA A 5 -8.97 69.64 8.54
CA ALA A 5 -9.86 68.52 8.84
C ALA A 5 -9.26 67.09 8.71
N ARG A 6 -8.99 66.52 9.86
CA ARG A 6 -9.10 65.07 10.09
C ARG A 6 -10.60 64.72 10.26
N ILE A 7 -11.31 64.62 9.14
CA ILE A 7 -12.64 64.07 9.06
C ILE A 7 -12.56 63.09 7.86
N GLY A 8 -12.22 61.85 8.11
CA GLY A 8 -12.10 60.88 7.07
C GLY A 8 -11.83 59.43 7.49
N ASP A 9 -11.62 59.18 8.80
CA ASP A 9 -11.20 57.83 9.25
C ASP A 9 -12.31 57.02 9.96
N ASP A 10 -13.52 57.61 10.13
CA ASP A 10 -14.62 56.97 10.87
C ASP A 10 -15.72 56.36 10.00
N GLN A 11 -15.64 56.46 8.66
CA GLN A 11 -16.65 55.90 7.73
C GLN A 11 -16.25 54.54 7.11
N SER A 12 -15.11 53.98 7.48
CA SER A 12 -14.66 52.68 6.96
C SER A 12 -14.83 51.51 7.95
N ARG A 13 -15.18 51.78 9.20
CA ARG A 13 -15.45 50.71 10.18
C ARG A 13 -16.90 50.29 10.10
N ALA A 14 -17.10 49.02 9.75
CA ALA A 14 -18.44 48.41 9.65
C ALA A 14 -19.14 48.28 11.03
N VAL A 15 -18.40 48.41 12.14
CA VAL A 15 -18.87 48.27 13.53
C VAL A 15 -18.20 49.31 14.40
N SER A 16 -18.95 49.94 15.32
CA SER A 16 -18.43 50.96 16.22
C SER A 16 -17.43 50.39 17.26
N ALA A 17 -16.51 51.25 17.71
CA ALA A 17 -15.57 50.89 18.76
C ALA A 17 -16.26 50.47 20.08
N ALA A 18 -17.46 50.99 20.35
CA ALA A 18 -18.26 50.58 21.51
C ALA A 18 -18.77 49.15 21.39
N THR A 19 -19.17 48.71 20.20
CA THR A 19 -19.62 47.34 19.94
C THR A 19 -18.45 46.37 19.92
N LEU A 20 -17.31 46.74 19.32
CA LEU A 20 -16.08 45.94 19.38
C LEU A 20 -15.66 45.64 20.81
N ARG A 21 -15.67 46.69 21.68
CA ARG A 21 -15.33 46.50 23.09
C ARG A 21 -16.32 45.63 23.86
N ARG A 22 -17.62 45.64 23.51
CA ARG A 22 -18.62 44.72 24.07
C ARG A 22 -18.37 43.30 23.64
N LEU A 23 -17.98 43.07 22.38
CA LEU A 23 -17.61 41.78 21.85
C LEU A 23 -16.35 41.20 22.50
N GLU A 24 -15.32 42.02 22.72
CA GLU A 24 -14.12 41.65 23.45
C GLU A 24 -14.44 41.19 24.87
N LEU A 25 -15.22 41.98 25.60
CA LEU A 25 -15.63 41.65 26.98
C LEU A 25 -16.48 40.40 27.07
N ALA A 26 -17.31 40.12 26.05
CA ALA A 26 -18.13 38.90 25.97
C ALA A 26 -17.35 37.68 25.55
N GLY A 27 -16.07 37.80 25.13
CA GLY A 27 -15.28 36.73 24.56
C GLY A 27 -15.17 35.46 25.44
N GLY A 28 -14.99 35.62 26.73
CA GLY A 28 -14.94 34.52 27.71
C GLY A 28 -16.26 33.77 27.83
N ASP A 29 -17.38 34.53 27.89
CA ASP A 29 -18.73 33.96 28.00
C ASP A 29 -19.14 33.26 26.71
N LEU A 30 -18.72 33.79 25.55
CA LEU A 30 -18.95 33.15 24.23
C LEU A 30 -18.20 31.83 24.13
N ALA A 31 -16.93 31.79 24.50
CA ALA A 31 -16.15 30.54 24.48
C ALA A 31 -16.73 29.50 25.43
N SER A 32 -17.17 29.89 26.61
CA SER A 32 -17.82 29.01 27.59
C SER A 32 -19.15 28.48 27.06
N ALA A 33 -19.94 29.32 26.40
CA ALA A 33 -21.21 28.93 25.79
C ALA A 33 -21.00 27.94 24.62
N CYS A 34 -19.97 28.15 23.81
CA CYS A 34 -19.58 27.20 22.77
C CYS A 34 -19.22 25.83 23.36
N LEU A 35 -18.38 25.83 24.41
CA LEU A 35 -17.98 24.56 25.07
C LEU A 35 -19.19 23.83 25.65
N ALA A 36 -20.10 24.55 26.34
CA ALA A 36 -21.33 23.98 26.89
C ALA A 36 -22.26 23.42 25.80
N ALA A 37 -22.26 24.01 24.59
CA ALA A 37 -22.99 23.50 23.43
C ALA A 37 -22.32 22.26 22.83
N MET A 38 -20.99 22.22 22.81
CA MET A 38 -20.20 21.05 22.36
C MET A 38 -20.32 19.86 23.31
N ASP A 39 -20.38 20.11 24.64
CA ASP A 39 -20.56 19.03 25.64
C ASP A 39 -21.86 18.25 25.49
N ARG A 40 -22.86 18.80 24.81
CA ARG A 40 -24.10 18.09 24.48
C ARG A 40 -23.94 17.00 23.42
N GLN A 41 -22.79 16.98 22.73
CA GLN A 41 -22.51 15.95 21.72
C GLN A 41 -21.99 14.67 22.41
N PRO A 42 -22.59 13.49 22.15
CA PRO A 42 -22.22 12.24 22.84
C PRO A 42 -20.76 11.82 22.63
N TRP A 43 -20.15 12.20 21.49
CA TRP A 43 -18.76 11.91 21.21
C TRP A 43 -17.79 12.86 21.89
N PHE A 44 -18.20 14.11 22.17
CA PHE A 44 -17.36 15.11 22.81
C PHE A 44 -17.05 14.73 24.26
N GLY A 45 -18.00 14.15 24.98
CA GLY A 45 -17.81 13.62 26.34
C GLY A 45 -16.78 12.49 26.44
N ARG A 46 -16.44 11.83 25.32
CA ARG A 46 -15.41 10.79 25.25
C ARG A 46 -14.00 11.32 25.03
N LEU A 47 -13.85 12.63 24.79
CA LEU A 47 -12.56 13.26 24.64
C LEU A 47 -11.82 13.30 25.99
N THR A 48 -10.50 13.16 25.94
CA THR A 48 -9.65 13.34 27.13
C THR A 48 -9.70 14.79 27.63
N ALA A 49 -9.30 15.02 28.88
CA ALA A 49 -9.22 16.37 29.47
C ALA A 49 -8.34 17.29 28.61
N ASP A 50 -7.19 16.80 28.14
CA ASP A 50 -6.26 17.56 27.28
C ASP A 50 -6.88 17.93 25.92
N GLN A 51 -7.66 17.01 25.33
CA GLN A 51 -8.36 17.28 24.07
C GLN A 51 -9.43 18.35 24.24
N ARG A 52 -10.22 18.29 25.32
CA ARG A 52 -11.22 19.31 25.64
C ARG A 52 -10.58 20.65 25.92
N ALA A 53 -9.46 20.69 26.64
CA ALA A 53 -8.69 21.92 26.89
C ALA A 53 -8.16 22.54 25.57
N ALA A 54 -7.68 21.71 24.66
CA ALA A 54 -7.24 22.12 23.33
C ALA A 54 -8.40 22.71 22.48
N VAL A 55 -9.60 22.08 22.51
CA VAL A 55 -10.80 22.64 21.84
C VAL A 55 -11.19 23.97 22.44
N LEU A 56 -11.19 24.10 23.78
CA LEU A 56 -11.47 25.39 24.46
C LEU A 56 -10.52 26.48 24.01
N LEU A 57 -9.20 26.21 23.98
CA LEU A 57 -8.18 27.15 23.53
C LEU A 57 -8.41 27.62 22.09
N VAL A 58 -8.73 26.68 21.20
CA VAL A 58 -9.04 26.98 19.77
C VAL A 58 -10.32 27.83 19.69
N THR A 59 -11.34 27.52 20.49
CA THR A 59 -12.60 28.29 20.54
C THR A 59 -12.37 29.73 21.04
N GLN A 60 -11.61 29.88 22.11
CA GLN A 60 -11.25 31.24 22.65
C GLN A 60 -10.49 32.05 21.59
N ARG A 61 -9.53 31.41 20.89
CA ARG A 61 -8.80 32.05 19.80
C ARG A 61 -9.72 32.39 18.62
N GLY A 62 -10.68 31.53 18.31
CA GLY A 62 -11.70 31.76 17.29
C GLY A 62 -12.55 33.02 17.58
N VAL A 63 -12.97 33.21 18.83
CA VAL A 63 -13.69 34.41 19.25
C VAL A 63 -12.82 35.66 19.07
N ALA A 64 -11.57 35.66 19.57
CA ALA A 64 -10.64 36.76 19.43
C ALA A 64 -10.35 37.11 17.95
N ASN A 65 -10.18 36.09 17.12
CA ASN A 65 -9.98 36.25 15.68
C ASN A 65 -11.21 36.82 14.97
N PHE A 66 -12.42 36.50 15.42
CA PHE A 66 -13.65 37.08 14.88
C PHE A 66 -13.72 38.59 15.17
N VAL A 67 -13.41 39.00 16.39
CA VAL A 67 -13.39 40.43 16.77
C VAL A 67 -12.33 41.18 15.95
N ALA A 68 -11.11 40.63 15.85
CA ALA A 68 -10.05 41.22 15.02
C ALA A 68 -10.44 41.33 13.54
N TRP A 69 -11.18 40.33 13.05
CA TRP A 69 -11.70 40.37 11.67
C TRP A 69 -12.73 41.45 11.42
N LEU A 70 -13.58 41.76 12.37
CA LEU A 70 -14.54 42.87 12.27
C LEU A 70 -13.84 44.22 12.23
N ASP A 71 -12.71 44.37 12.91
CA ASP A 71 -11.91 45.60 12.91
C ASP A 71 -11.08 45.78 11.62
N GLU A 72 -10.46 44.68 11.09
CA GLU A 72 -9.65 44.71 9.89
C GLU A 72 -9.95 43.50 8.96
N PRO A 73 -10.95 43.57 8.06
CA PRO A 73 -11.33 42.45 7.21
C PRO A 73 -10.26 42.01 6.21
N ALA A 74 -9.33 42.89 5.84
CA ALA A 74 -8.34 42.58 4.77
C ALA A 74 -7.17 41.69 5.22
N GLU A 75 -6.81 41.66 6.50
CA GLU A 75 -5.72 40.79 7.01
C GLU A 75 -6.13 39.37 7.36
N THR A 76 -7.37 39.06 7.37
CA THR A 76 -7.98 37.95 8.10
C THR A 76 -7.92 36.61 7.41
N ILE A 77 -7.71 36.55 6.10
CA ILE A 77 -7.46 35.27 5.39
C ILE A 77 -6.18 34.60 5.91
N ARG A 78 -5.22 35.40 6.40
CA ARG A 78 -3.99 34.89 7.05
C ARG A 78 -4.26 34.37 8.46
N LEU A 79 -5.09 35.05 9.25
CA LEU A 79 -5.37 34.74 10.67
C LEU A 79 -6.18 33.42 10.81
N THR A 80 -7.12 33.14 9.91
CA THR A 80 -7.89 31.89 9.94
C THR A 80 -7.02 30.65 9.60
N ALA A 81 -6.09 30.78 8.66
CA ALA A 81 -5.12 29.74 8.37
C ALA A 81 -4.13 29.54 9.55
N GLU A 82 -3.78 30.61 10.26
CA GLU A 82 -2.93 30.55 11.45
C GLU A 82 -3.61 29.94 12.67
N ALA A 83 -4.90 30.13 12.87
CA ALA A 83 -5.64 29.51 13.98
C ALA A 83 -5.59 27.98 13.90
N PHE A 84 -5.65 27.38 12.67
CA PHE A 84 -5.49 25.96 12.48
C PHE A 84 -4.03 25.49 12.48
N ARG A 85 -3.05 26.38 12.22
CA ARG A 85 -1.62 26.08 12.37
C ARG A 85 -1.17 26.05 13.83
N ILE A 86 -1.84 26.79 14.69
CA ILE A 86 -1.59 26.91 16.15
C ILE A 86 -2.35 25.80 16.91
N ALA A 87 -3.41 25.22 16.32
CA ALA A 87 -4.02 24.01 16.88
C ALA A 87 -2.93 22.94 17.03
N PRO A 88 -2.76 22.35 18.22
CA PRO A 88 -1.76 21.32 18.42
C PRO A 88 -1.86 20.30 17.29
N ARG A 89 -0.76 20.03 16.60
CA ARG A 89 -0.72 19.02 15.49
C ARG A 89 -1.38 17.71 15.90
N ASP A 90 -1.44 17.44 17.20
CA ASP A 90 -2.11 16.32 17.81
C ASP A 90 -3.64 16.41 17.79
N LEU A 91 -4.25 17.58 17.78
CA LEU A 91 -5.71 17.72 17.73
C LEU A 91 -6.25 17.32 16.34
N ALA A 92 -5.59 17.77 15.27
CA ALA A 92 -5.92 17.36 13.89
C ALA A 92 -5.66 15.87 13.60
N ARG A 93 -4.83 15.20 14.42
CA ARG A 93 -4.61 13.75 14.36
C ARG A 93 -5.68 12.94 15.10
N ARG A 94 -6.36 13.56 16.08
CA ARG A 94 -7.27 12.88 17.02
C ARG A 94 -8.75 13.18 16.78
N LEU A 95 -9.07 14.27 16.09
CA LEU A 95 -10.41 14.60 15.63
C LEU A 95 -10.56 14.29 14.14
N SER A 96 -11.66 13.68 13.76
CA SER A 96 -12.00 13.52 12.34
C SER A 96 -12.44 14.85 11.72
N LEU A 97 -12.33 15.00 10.39
CA LEU A 97 -12.86 16.16 9.68
C LEU A 97 -14.34 16.39 10.02
N ARG A 98 -15.15 15.33 10.09
CA ARG A 98 -16.57 15.41 10.45
C ARG A 98 -16.77 16.04 11.83
N GLN A 99 -16.00 15.60 12.83
CA GLN A 99 -16.07 16.16 14.20
C GLN A 99 -15.64 17.64 14.20
N THR A 100 -14.59 17.99 13.48
CA THR A 100 -14.13 19.39 13.39
C THR A 100 -15.16 20.30 12.73
N VAL A 101 -15.77 19.85 11.61
CA VAL A 101 -16.86 20.60 10.95
C VAL A 101 -18.06 20.76 11.89
N GLU A 102 -18.39 19.73 12.68
CA GLU A 102 -19.48 19.80 13.66
C GLU A 102 -19.17 20.81 14.79
N LEU A 103 -17.93 20.86 15.29
CA LEU A 103 -17.51 21.88 16.27
C LEU A 103 -17.61 23.30 15.70
N VAL A 104 -17.18 23.51 14.46
CA VAL A 104 -17.29 24.81 13.77
C VAL A 104 -18.75 25.20 13.64
N ARG A 105 -19.62 24.28 13.21
CA ARG A 105 -21.07 24.55 13.10
C ARG A 105 -21.66 24.96 14.46
N ILE A 106 -21.39 24.20 15.53
CA ILE A 106 -21.88 24.51 16.87
C ILE A 106 -21.40 25.90 17.34
N ALA A 107 -20.14 26.25 17.10
CA ALA A 107 -19.61 27.55 17.44
C ALA A 107 -20.30 28.66 16.63
N THR A 108 -20.54 28.45 15.34
CA THR A 108 -21.26 29.40 14.48
C THR A 108 -22.69 29.62 14.98
N ASP A 109 -23.42 28.50 15.28
CA ASP A 109 -24.78 28.58 15.83
C ASP A 109 -24.84 29.42 17.15
N VAL A 110 -23.86 29.25 18.02
CA VAL A 110 -23.75 30.04 19.26
C VAL A 110 -23.46 31.52 18.97
N PHE A 111 -22.59 31.81 18.00
CA PHE A 111 -22.27 33.18 17.61
C PHE A 111 -23.48 33.86 16.97
N GLU A 112 -24.23 33.20 16.10
CA GLU A 112 -25.47 33.71 15.49
C GLU A 112 -26.51 34.09 16.55
N GLN A 113 -26.58 33.36 17.65
CA GLN A 113 -27.53 33.64 18.73
C GLN A 113 -27.07 34.74 19.68
N ARG A 114 -25.77 34.82 19.98
CA ARG A 114 -25.27 35.65 21.08
C ARG A 114 -24.59 36.95 20.64
N LEU A 115 -24.09 37.08 19.42
CA LEU A 115 -23.41 38.27 18.95
C LEU A 115 -24.36 39.38 18.52
N PRO A 116 -25.46 39.16 17.81
CA PRO A 116 -26.35 40.23 17.34
C PRO A 116 -26.92 41.12 18.47
N PRO A 117 -27.24 40.57 19.67
CA PRO A 117 -27.70 41.43 20.80
C PRO A 117 -26.67 42.42 21.34
N LEU A 118 -25.38 42.25 20.98
CA LEU A 118 -24.31 43.15 21.42
C LEU A 118 -24.14 44.39 20.51
N ALA A 119 -24.83 44.43 19.36
CA ALA A 119 -24.82 45.57 18.46
C ALA A 119 -25.37 46.83 19.10
N ALA A 120 -24.89 48.00 18.64
CA ALA A 120 -25.37 49.29 19.11
C ALA A 120 -26.72 49.64 18.46
N ASP A 121 -26.94 49.24 17.24
CA ASP A 121 -28.12 49.47 16.43
C ASP A 121 -28.43 48.31 15.46
N GLU A 122 -29.49 48.48 14.65
CA GLU A 122 -29.95 47.44 13.73
C GLU A 122 -29.03 47.28 12.49
N ASP A 123 -28.30 48.32 12.12
CA ASP A 123 -27.35 48.24 11.00
C ASP A 123 -26.11 47.45 11.41
N GLU A 124 -25.53 47.72 12.57
CA GLU A 124 -24.47 46.93 13.15
C GLU A 124 -24.89 45.46 13.39
N ARG A 125 -26.15 45.26 13.81
CA ARG A 125 -26.71 43.93 14.01
C ARG A 125 -26.69 43.11 12.71
N ARG A 126 -27.06 43.70 11.58
CA ARG A 126 -26.97 43.06 10.26
C ARG A 126 -25.53 42.72 9.90
N VAL A 127 -24.62 43.67 10.13
CA VAL A 127 -23.19 43.47 9.90
C VAL A 127 -22.65 42.33 10.75
N LEU A 128 -23.03 42.18 12.01
CA LEU A 128 -22.63 41.09 12.87
C LEU A 128 -23.15 39.73 12.37
N VAL A 129 -24.43 39.67 11.99
CA VAL A 129 -25.02 38.42 11.42
C VAL A 129 -24.29 37.98 10.15
N GLU A 130 -24.11 38.90 9.21
CA GLU A 130 -23.40 38.64 7.97
C GLU A 130 -21.94 38.26 8.23
N GLY A 131 -21.29 38.92 9.18
CA GLY A 131 -19.94 38.64 9.62
C GLY A 131 -19.77 37.24 10.17
N VAL A 132 -20.68 36.79 11.04
CA VAL A 132 -20.66 35.42 11.59
C VAL A 132 -20.74 34.38 10.49
N LEU A 133 -21.66 34.56 9.54
CA LEU A 133 -21.83 33.62 8.42
C LEU A 133 -20.58 33.57 7.50
N ARG A 134 -20.03 34.74 7.18
CA ARG A 134 -18.79 34.84 6.38
C ARG A 134 -17.59 34.19 7.08
N PHE A 135 -17.41 34.52 8.36
CA PHE A 135 -16.31 33.99 9.15
C PHE A 135 -16.43 32.51 9.40
N GLY A 136 -17.62 32.01 9.77
CA GLY A 136 -17.89 30.56 9.95
C GLY A 136 -17.61 29.77 8.69
N ARG A 137 -18.03 30.28 7.53
CA ARG A 137 -17.71 29.66 6.21
C ARG A 137 -16.20 29.64 5.96
N GLY A 138 -15.51 30.75 6.25
CA GLY A 138 -14.04 30.84 6.08
C GLY A 138 -13.30 29.80 6.94
N ILE A 139 -13.70 29.63 8.19
CA ILE A 139 -13.15 28.61 9.10
C ILE A 139 -13.44 27.19 8.60
N ALA A 140 -14.65 26.91 8.12
CA ALA A 140 -15.00 25.59 7.59
C ALA A 140 -14.14 25.22 6.39
N PHE A 141 -13.89 26.14 5.45
CA PHE A 141 -12.99 25.91 4.32
C PHE A 141 -11.53 25.77 4.75
N ALA A 142 -11.05 26.57 5.70
CA ALA A 142 -9.70 26.46 6.23
C ALA A 142 -9.49 25.08 6.91
N ALA A 143 -10.48 24.62 7.69
CA ALA A 143 -10.46 23.28 8.28
C ALA A 143 -10.40 22.19 7.20
N ALA A 144 -11.29 22.24 6.20
CA ALA A 144 -11.29 21.26 5.11
C ALA A 144 -9.96 21.21 4.38
N THR A 145 -9.37 22.38 4.09
CA THR A 145 -8.04 22.46 3.43
C THR A 145 -6.94 21.88 4.32
N ALA A 146 -6.92 22.18 5.63
CA ALA A 146 -5.93 21.63 6.56
C ALA A 146 -6.01 20.10 6.66
N TYR A 147 -7.23 19.54 6.67
CA TYR A 147 -7.43 18.09 6.66
C TYR A 147 -7.07 17.44 5.31
N ALA A 148 -7.34 18.09 4.18
CA ALA A 148 -6.92 17.62 2.87
C ALA A 148 -5.40 17.55 2.78
N VAL A 149 -4.68 18.62 3.14
CA VAL A 149 -3.20 18.66 3.18
C VAL A 149 -2.64 17.59 4.12
N ALA A 150 -3.25 17.41 5.30
CA ALA A 150 -2.82 16.38 6.24
C ALA A 150 -3.08 14.94 5.73
N ALA A 151 -4.15 14.75 4.96
CA ALA A 151 -4.45 13.46 4.31
C ALA A 151 -3.47 13.17 3.17
N GLU A 152 -3.17 14.16 2.32
CA GLU A 152 -2.17 14.05 1.26
C GLU A 152 -0.76 13.76 1.82
N ALA A 153 -0.37 14.45 2.88
CA ALA A 153 0.91 14.23 3.55
C ALA A 153 1.01 12.82 4.16
N ARG A 154 -0.08 12.29 4.73
CA ARG A 154 -0.14 10.90 5.21
C ARG A 154 -0.04 9.91 4.07
N GLY A 155 -0.82 10.10 3.00
CA GLY A 155 -0.79 9.23 1.82
C GLY A 155 0.59 9.15 1.17
N THR A 156 1.32 10.26 1.11
CA THR A 156 2.71 10.30 0.60
C THR A 156 3.70 9.60 1.55
N TRP A 157 3.49 9.72 2.86
CA TRP A 157 4.33 9.05 3.85
C TRP A 157 4.10 7.53 3.86
N ASP A 158 2.82 7.11 3.83
CA ASP A 158 2.44 5.70 3.75
C ASP A 158 2.98 5.05 2.47
N ALA A 159 2.85 5.72 1.32
CA ALA A 159 3.40 5.23 0.05
C ALA A 159 4.93 5.11 0.05
N ARG A 160 5.63 6.04 0.72
CA ARG A 160 7.07 5.98 0.90
C ARG A 160 7.50 4.82 1.79
N LEU A 161 6.80 4.63 2.91
CA LEU A 161 7.07 3.52 3.84
C LEU A 161 6.78 2.18 3.17
N GLU A 162 5.69 2.09 2.42
CA GLU A 162 5.31 0.93 1.63
C GLU A 162 6.40 0.57 0.60
N ALA A 163 6.90 1.55 -0.14
CA ALA A 163 7.99 1.35 -1.10
C ALA A 163 9.27 0.84 -0.42
N LEU A 164 9.59 1.34 0.78
CA LEU A 164 10.74 0.86 1.55
C LEU A 164 10.58 -0.60 2.01
N VAL A 165 9.37 -1.00 2.41
CA VAL A 165 9.09 -2.40 2.79
C VAL A 165 9.21 -3.31 1.57
N VAL A 166 8.58 -2.96 0.44
CA VAL A 166 8.66 -3.74 -0.81
C VAL A 166 10.11 -3.83 -1.31
N ASP A 167 10.89 -2.72 -1.23
CA ASP A 167 12.29 -2.71 -1.62
C ASP A 167 13.14 -3.65 -0.74
N ALA A 168 12.89 -3.68 0.56
CA ALA A 168 13.56 -4.60 1.48
C ALA A 168 13.22 -6.07 1.15
N VAL A 169 11.94 -6.38 0.87
CA VAL A 169 11.52 -7.72 0.43
C VAL A 169 12.20 -8.12 -0.88
N VAL A 170 12.26 -7.23 -1.86
CA VAL A 170 12.89 -7.50 -3.18
C VAL A 170 14.40 -7.71 -3.05
N ARG A 171 15.08 -6.90 -2.23
CA ARG A 171 16.52 -6.99 -2.02
C ARG A 171 16.90 -8.25 -1.25
N GLY A 172 16.08 -8.64 -0.27
CA GLY A 172 16.38 -9.73 0.63
C GLY A 172 17.54 -9.44 1.60
N PRO A 173 17.89 -10.40 2.46
CA PRO A 173 19.02 -10.28 3.36
C PRO A 173 20.34 -10.20 2.58
N LEU A 174 21.25 -9.32 3.03
CA LEU A 174 22.58 -9.24 2.48
C LEU A 174 23.42 -10.45 2.91
N PRO A 175 24.40 -10.93 2.09
CA PRO A 175 25.22 -12.09 2.43
C PRO A 175 25.96 -11.96 3.77
N ASP A 176 26.33 -10.74 4.18
CA ASP A 176 27.03 -10.43 5.43
C ASP A 176 26.07 -10.28 6.63
N ASP A 177 24.77 -10.27 6.42
CA ASP A 177 23.74 -10.11 7.46
C ASP A 177 23.13 -11.44 7.94
N VAL A 178 23.66 -12.58 7.47
CA VAL A 178 23.19 -13.90 7.91
C VAL A 178 23.42 -14.03 9.43
N GLY A 179 22.34 -13.81 10.20
CA GLY A 179 22.35 -13.85 11.67
C GLY A 179 22.13 -12.50 12.38
N ARG A 180 21.97 -11.38 11.64
CA ARG A 180 21.57 -10.09 12.21
C ARG A 180 20.06 -9.97 12.20
N THR A 181 19.44 -10.14 13.36
CA THR A 181 17.98 -9.98 13.59
C THR A 181 17.48 -8.54 13.37
N GLY A 182 18.37 -7.56 13.27
CA GLY A 182 18.00 -6.15 13.23
C GLY A 182 17.30 -5.67 11.96
N ASP A 183 17.61 -6.25 10.80
CA ASP A 183 16.95 -5.84 9.53
C ASP A 183 15.56 -6.46 9.37
N ASP A 184 15.37 -7.67 9.85
CA ASP A 184 14.06 -8.33 9.90
C ASP A 184 13.12 -7.61 10.86
N ASP A 185 13.60 -7.20 12.04
CA ASP A 185 12.84 -6.42 13.02
C ASP A 185 12.42 -5.06 12.44
N ALA A 186 13.29 -4.41 11.67
CA ALA A 186 12.98 -3.16 11.01
C ALA A 186 11.93 -3.32 9.89
N LEU A 187 12.02 -4.41 9.10
CA LEU A 187 11.02 -4.77 8.08
C LEU A 187 9.65 -5.00 8.72
N VAL A 188 9.60 -5.85 9.73
CA VAL A 188 8.39 -6.18 10.50
C VAL A 188 7.76 -4.94 11.12
N SER A 189 8.56 -4.09 11.78
CA SER A 189 8.09 -2.85 12.41
C SER A 189 7.50 -1.86 11.39
N ARG A 190 8.14 -1.70 10.23
CA ARG A 190 7.64 -0.82 9.15
C ARG A 190 6.34 -1.34 8.56
N ALA A 191 6.23 -2.65 8.33
CA ALA A 191 5.02 -3.27 7.81
C ALA A 191 3.85 -3.16 8.81
N ALA A 192 4.12 -3.38 10.10
CA ALA A 192 3.12 -3.21 11.16
C ALA A 192 2.60 -1.77 11.26
N ALA A 193 3.47 -0.77 11.03
CA ALA A 193 3.07 0.65 10.98
C ALA A 193 2.09 0.96 9.81
N LEU A 194 2.09 0.15 8.76
CA LEU A 194 1.13 0.21 7.64
C LEU A 194 -0.13 -0.63 7.89
N GLY A 195 -0.25 -1.26 9.07
CA GLY A 195 -1.36 -2.15 9.41
C GLY A 195 -1.26 -3.56 8.81
N TRP A 196 -0.07 -3.95 8.33
CA TRP A 196 0.21 -5.30 7.89
C TRP A 196 0.52 -6.21 9.08
N ASP A 197 -0.06 -7.41 9.11
CA ASP A 197 0.35 -8.45 10.05
C ASP A 197 1.53 -9.25 9.46
N PRO A 198 2.76 -9.06 9.98
CA PRO A 198 3.95 -9.68 9.41
C PRO A 198 3.99 -11.20 9.55
N ALA A 199 3.21 -11.78 10.44
CA ALA A 199 3.13 -13.23 10.66
C ALA A 199 2.27 -13.95 9.61
N LEU A 200 1.49 -13.20 8.80
CA LEU A 200 0.70 -13.81 7.74
C LEU A 200 1.61 -14.34 6.62
N PRO A 201 1.28 -15.51 6.07
CA PRO A 201 1.91 -15.97 4.84
C PRO A 201 1.80 -14.92 3.74
N ALA A 202 2.83 -14.82 2.91
CA ALA A 202 2.91 -13.81 1.87
C ALA A 202 3.36 -14.40 0.53
N ARG A 203 2.92 -13.78 -0.56
CA ARG A 203 3.43 -14.02 -1.93
C ARG A 203 3.82 -12.71 -2.58
N VAL A 204 4.74 -12.80 -3.52
CA VAL A 204 5.13 -11.66 -4.34
C VAL A 204 4.69 -11.89 -5.78
N VAL A 205 3.97 -10.90 -6.32
CA VAL A 205 3.52 -10.88 -7.71
C VAL A 205 4.24 -9.76 -8.43
N VAL A 206 4.79 -10.04 -9.59
CA VAL A 206 5.56 -9.08 -10.38
C VAL A 206 5.10 -9.04 -11.84
N GLY A 207 5.13 -7.86 -12.45
CA GLY A 207 4.79 -7.67 -13.85
C GLY A 207 5.14 -6.25 -14.31
N ALA A 208 4.70 -5.88 -15.50
CA ALA A 208 4.89 -4.51 -15.99
C ALA A 208 4.12 -3.51 -15.13
N ALA A 209 4.71 -2.34 -14.90
CA ALA A 209 4.00 -1.24 -14.27
C ALA A 209 2.86 -0.75 -15.16
N PRO A 210 1.75 -0.26 -14.60
CA PRO A 210 0.71 0.39 -15.36
C PRO A 210 1.23 1.70 -15.98
N ASP A 211 0.52 2.20 -17.00
CA ASP A 211 0.83 3.49 -17.61
C ASP A 211 0.86 4.60 -16.54
N PRO A 212 1.83 5.52 -16.59
CA PRO A 212 1.99 6.56 -15.57
C PRO A 212 0.72 7.37 -15.31
N GLY A 213 -0.10 7.65 -16.34
CA GLY A 213 -1.35 8.39 -16.22
C GLY A 213 -2.45 7.63 -15.45
N ALA A 214 -2.40 6.30 -15.43
CA ALA A 214 -3.38 5.45 -14.75
C ALA A 214 -2.81 4.82 -13.45
N ALA A 215 -1.52 4.97 -13.18
CA ALA A 215 -0.83 4.27 -12.10
C ALA A 215 -1.44 4.59 -10.72
N ALA A 216 -1.64 5.87 -10.41
CA ALA A 216 -2.16 6.29 -9.11
C ALA A 216 -3.53 5.68 -8.81
N GLU A 217 -4.45 5.69 -9.78
CA GLU A 217 -5.79 5.14 -9.64
C GLU A 217 -5.77 3.62 -9.50
N ARG A 218 -5.01 2.91 -10.35
CA ARG A 218 -4.89 1.45 -10.31
C ARG A 218 -4.27 0.95 -9.00
N LEU A 219 -3.24 1.62 -8.49
CA LEU A 219 -2.62 1.27 -7.22
C LEU A 219 -3.55 1.56 -6.03
N ALA A 220 -4.34 2.65 -6.09
CA ALA A 220 -5.35 2.93 -5.08
C ALA A 220 -6.47 1.88 -5.08
N GLU A 221 -6.92 1.44 -6.27
CA GLU A 221 -7.91 0.36 -6.38
C GLU A 221 -7.37 -0.98 -5.88
N LEU A 222 -6.13 -1.30 -6.18
CA LEU A 222 -5.47 -2.52 -5.69
C LEU A 222 -5.40 -2.54 -4.15
N ARG A 223 -5.06 -1.43 -3.50
CA ARG A 223 -5.08 -1.34 -2.03
C ARG A 223 -6.50 -1.51 -1.47
N ARG A 224 -7.50 -0.86 -2.10
CA ARG A 224 -8.91 -1.04 -1.71
C ARG A 224 -9.36 -2.49 -1.89
N HIS A 225 -8.95 -3.15 -2.96
CA HIS A 225 -9.22 -4.56 -3.22
C HIS A 225 -8.65 -5.44 -2.11
N GLY A 226 -7.39 -5.25 -1.72
CA GLY A 226 -6.75 -5.97 -0.61
C GLY A 226 -7.51 -5.83 0.72
N VAL A 227 -8.02 -4.63 1.01
CA VAL A 227 -8.85 -4.40 2.21
C VAL A 227 -10.18 -5.15 2.12
N ARG A 228 -10.86 -5.12 0.97
CA ARG A 228 -12.15 -5.82 0.76
C ARG A 228 -12.02 -7.33 0.87
N THR A 229 -10.94 -7.89 0.35
CA THR A 229 -10.69 -9.33 0.34
C THR A 229 -10.02 -9.84 1.62
N ARG A 230 -9.69 -8.95 2.56
CA ARG A 230 -8.89 -9.25 3.76
C ARG A 230 -7.53 -9.86 3.45
N SER A 231 -7.02 -9.58 2.27
CA SER A 231 -5.67 -9.92 1.82
C SER A 231 -4.91 -8.62 1.56
N PRO A 232 -4.39 -7.96 2.60
CA PRO A 232 -3.69 -6.69 2.44
C PRO A 232 -2.53 -6.83 1.47
N VAL A 233 -2.28 -5.76 0.72
CA VAL A 233 -1.21 -5.69 -0.27
C VAL A 233 -0.28 -4.53 0.05
N LEU A 234 1.03 -4.74 -0.20
CA LEU A 234 2.03 -3.68 -0.26
C LEU A 234 2.52 -3.58 -1.70
N VAL A 235 2.61 -2.37 -2.22
CA VAL A 235 2.88 -2.15 -3.63
C VAL A 235 3.99 -1.15 -3.85
N ALA A 236 4.86 -1.41 -4.83
CA ALA A 236 5.85 -0.44 -5.28
C ALA A 236 6.11 -0.57 -6.78
N VAL A 237 6.31 0.57 -7.43
CA VAL A 237 6.81 0.62 -8.80
C VAL A 237 8.32 0.78 -8.75
N GLN A 238 9.04 -0.19 -9.31
CA GLN A 238 10.50 -0.21 -9.41
C GLN A 238 10.91 -0.12 -10.89
N GLY A 239 11.22 1.08 -11.36
CA GLY A 239 11.47 1.34 -12.78
C GLY A 239 10.22 1.06 -13.62
N THR A 240 10.30 0.08 -14.51
CA THR A 240 9.18 -0.33 -15.38
C THR A 240 8.34 -1.48 -14.81
N ARG A 241 8.59 -1.89 -13.57
CA ARG A 241 7.93 -3.06 -12.94
C ARG A 241 7.06 -2.63 -11.79
N LEU A 242 5.92 -3.28 -11.66
CA LEU A 242 5.09 -3.26 -10.45
C LEU A 242 5.42 -4.50 -9.64
N VAL A 243 5.71 -4.31 -8.37
CA VAL A 243 5.89 -5.38 -7.37
C VAL A 243 4.75 -5.27 -6.37
N VAL A 244 4.05 -6.37 -6.16
CA VAL A 244 2.97 -6.50 -5.19
C VAL A 244 3.35 -7.59 -4.20
N VAL A 245 3.41 -7.26 -2.92
CA VAL A 245 3.48 -8.24 -1.82
C VAL A 245 2.07 -8.41 -1.30
N GLN A 246 1.53 -9.61 -1.39
CA GLN A 246 0.17 -9.95 -0.97
C GLN A 246 0.20 -10.85 0.26
N ALA A 247 -0.57 -10.50 1.31
CA ALA A 247 -0.79 -11.39 2.43
C ALA A 247 -1.89 -12.41 2.10
N GLU A 248 -1.68 -13.65 2.55
CA GLU A 248 -2.66 -14.74 2.39
C GLU A 248 -3.38 -14.99 3.73
N ALA A 249 -4.40 -14.20 4.03
CA ALA A 249 -5.12 -14.22 5.30
C ALA A 249 -6.16 -15.36 5.46
N GLY A 250 -6.31 -16.24 4.50
CA GLY A 250 -7.31 -17.32 4.60
C GLY A 250 -7.39 -18.23 3.40
N GLY A 251 -6.98 -19.49 3.59
CA GLY A 251 -7.21 -20.56 2.64
C GLY A 251 -6.30 -20.54 1.41
N ASP A 252 -6.37 -21.61 0.67
CA ASP A 252 -5.56 -21.88 -0.53
C ASP A 252 -6.14 -21.13 -1.76
N ARG A 253 -6.30 -19.79 -1.64
CA ARG A 253 -6.76 -18.99 -2.78
C ARG A 253 -5.58 -18.82 -3.73
N ASP A 254 -5.71 -19.30 -4.96
CA ASP A 254 -4.71 -19.08 -5.99
C ASP A 254 -4.72 -17.59 -6.38
N PRO A 255 -3.57 -16.89 -6.34
CA PRO A 255 -3.47 -15.52 -6.87
C PRO A 255 -3.87 -15.42 -8.35
N ALA A 256 -3.82 -16.53 -9.08
CA ALA A 256 -4.33 -16.62 -10.46
C ALA A 256 -5.82 -16.26 -10.57
N ASP A 257 -6.59 -16.52 -9.51
CA ASP A 257 -8.03 -16.24 -9.47
C ASP A 257 -8.34 -14.80 -9.06
N ASP A 258 -7.33 -13.98 -8.72
CA ASP A 258 -7.53 -12.62 -8.25
C ASP A 258 -7.44 -11.60 -9.39
N ALA A 259 -8.55 -11.45 -10.12
CA ALA A 259 -8.68 -10.47 -11.20
C ALA A 259 -8.40 -9.02 -10.74
N GLY A 260 -8.62 -8.70 -9.46
CA GLY A 260 -8.36 -7.37 -8.91
C GLY A 260 -6.86 -7.05 -8.84
N ILE A 261 -6.04 -8.04 -8.52
CA ILE A 261 -4.58 -7.90 -8.53
C ILE A 261 -4.07 -7.76 -9.96
N LEU A 262 -4.55 -8.61 -10.87
CA LEU A 262 -4.11 -8.61 -12.27
C LEU A 262 -4.44 -7.32 -13.00
N ALA A 263 -5.56 -6.67 -12.67
CA ALA A 263 -5.96 -5.40 -13.26
C ALA A 263 -5.00 -4.24 -12.95
N ALA A 264 -4.18 -4.36 -11.90
CA ALA A 264 -3.21 -3.33 -11.53
C ALA A 264 -1.97 -3.32 -12.45
N PHE A 265 -1.65 -4.44 -13.09
CA PHE A 265 -0.47 -4.57 -13.94
C PHE A 265 -0.70 -4.03 -15.35
N GLY A 266 0.37 -3.52 -15.94
CA GLY A 266 0.44 -3.19 -17.36
C GLY A 266 0.39 -4.44 -18.26
N PRO A 267 0.48 -4.28 -19.59
CA PRO A 267 0.48 -5.41 -20.54
C PRO A 267 1.72 -6.28 -20.38
N GLY A 268 1.60 -7.56 -20.76
CA GLY A 268 2.68 -8.54 -20.71
C GLY A 268 2.54 -9.55 -19.57
N PRO A 269 3.59 -10.34 -19.32
CA PRO A 269 3.55 -11.41 -18.32
C PRO A 269 3.41 -10.86 -16.89
N VAL A 270 2.66 -11.59 -16.08
CA VAL A 270 2.58 -11.41 -14.63
C VAL A 270 2.99 -12.72 -13.99
N VAL A 271 3.97 -12.66 -13.09
CA VAL A 271 4.55 -13.85 -12.47
C VAL A 271 4.32 -13.83 -10.97
N VAL A 272 3.88 -14.97 -10.46
CA VAL A 272 3.62 -15.21 -9.04
C VAL A 272 4.74 -16.05 -8.45
N GLY A 273 5.36 -15.56 -7.39
CA GLY A 273 6.36 -16.29 -6.63
C GLY A 273 5.74 -17.36 -5.71
N PRO A 274 6.55 -18.28 -5.18
CA PRO A 274 6.08 -19.27 -4.23
C PRO A 274 5.58 -18.59 -2.93
N ARG A 275 4.73 -19.31 -2.21
CA ARG A 275 4.25 -18.87 -0.89
C ARG A 275 5.40 -18.88 0.12
N ALA A 276 5.56 -17.77 0.84
CA ALA A 276 6.42 -17.65 2.00
C ALA A 276 5.60 -17.82 3.29
N ALA A 277 6.23 -18.30 4.35
CA ALA A 277 5.57 -18.53 5.62
C ALA A 277 5.13 -17.22 6.31
N ASP A 278 5.88 -16.15 6.07
CA ASP A 278 5.71 -14.82 6.65
C ASP A 278 6.31 -13.75 5.74
N LEU A 279 6.26 -12.48 6.18
CA LEU A 279 6.83 -11.37 5.43
C LEU A 279 8.36 -11.43 5.35
N SER A 280 9.05 -11.90 6.37
CA SER A 280 10.53 -12.03 6.38
C SER A 280 11.00 -13.02 5.33
N GLY A 281 10.26 -14.12 5.12
CA GLY A 281 10.51 -15.10 4.08
C GLY A 281 10.11 -14.67 2.67
N ALA A 282 9.34 -13.58 2.52
CA ALA A 282 8.82 -13.13 1.21
C ALA A 282 9.91 -12.75 0.19
N HIS A 283 11.15 -12.49 0.64
CA HIS A 283 12.30 -12.25 -0.24
C HIS A 283 12.56 -13.45 -1.19
N ALA A 284 12.34 -14.68 -0.74
CA ALA A 284 12.47 -15.86 -1.59
C ALA A 284 11.39 -15.85 -2.70
N SER A 285 10.16 -15.52 -2.35
CA SER A 285 9.06 -15.33 -3.31
C SER A 285 9.38 -14.26 -4.35
N ALA A 286 9.89 -13.08 -3.90
CA ALA A 286 10.28 -11.98 -4.77
C ALA A 286 11.38 -12.38 -5.75
N ARG A 287 12.42 -13.04 -5.27
CA ARG A 287 13.55 -13.49 -6.09
C ARG A 287 13.09 -14.45 -7.19
N GLU A 288 12.24 -15.40 -6.86
CA GLU A 288 11.73 -16.36 -7.82
C GLU A 288 10.75 -15.75 -8.81
N ALA A 289 9.84 -14.88 -8.36
CA ALA A 289 8.94 -14.14 -9.24
C ALA A 289 9.70 -13.27 -10.24
N LEU A 290 10.73 -12.53 -9.79
CA LEU A 290 11.59 -11.72 -10.65
C LEU A 290 12.42 -12.54 -11.63
N ALA A 291 12.90 -13.72 -11.21
CA ALA A 291 13.59 -14.64 -12.10
C ALA A 291 12.63 -15.19 -13.17
N GLY A 292 11.41 -15.55 -12.76
CA GLY A 292 10.36 -15.95 -13.69
C GLY A 292 10.00 -14.85 -14.68
N LEU A 293 9.86 -13.58 -14.23
CA LEU A 293 9.55 -12.47 -15.12
C LEU A 293 10.63 -12.24 -16.19
N ARG A 294 11.92 -12.43 -15.85
CA ARG A 294 13.01 -12.36 -16.81
C ARG A 294 12.96 -13.48 -17.84
N ALA A 295 12.50 -14.65 -17.43
CA ALA A 295 12.42 -15.85 -18.26
C ALA A 295 11.11 -16.00 -19.03
N ALA A 296 10.08 -15.24 -18.69
CA ALA A 296 8.73 -15.37 -19.24
C ALA A 296 8.65 -15.19 -20.76
N GLY A 297 9.59 -14.45 -21.37
CA GLY A 297 9.70 -14.35 -22.83
C GLY A 297 10.01 -15.67 -23.53
N GLY A 298 10.56 -16.66 -22.82
CA GLY A 298 10.79 -18.02 -23.34
C GLY A 298 9.52 -18.86 -23.45
N ARG A 299 8.39 -18.40 -22.88
CA ARG A 299 7.07 -19.06 -22.93
C ARG A 299 5.98 -18.05 -23.29
N PRO A 300 5.84 -17.67 -24.56
CA PRO A 300 4.89 -16.62 -24.98
C PRO A 300 3.42 -16.98 -24.71
N ASP A 301 3.11 -18.28 -24.68
CA ASP A 301 1.79 -18.86 -24.41
C ASP A 301 1.51 -19.12 -22.92
N ALA A 302 2.38 -18.64 -22.02
CA ALA A 302 2.17 -18.81 -20.59
C ALA A 302 0.85 -18.16 -20.14
N PRO A 303 0.11 -18.77 -19.20
CA PRO A 303 -1.07 -18.15 -18.64
C PRO A 303 -0.71 -16.83 -17.94
N ARG A 304 -1.70 -15.98 -17.76
CA ARG A 304 -1.54 -14.72 -17.02
C ARG A 304 -2.53 -14.70 -15.85
N PRO A 305 -2.04 -14.83 -14.62
CA PRO A 305 -0.63 -14.93 -14.21
C PRO A 305 -0.05 -16.33 -14.43
N VAL A 306 1.28 -16.44 -14.32
CA VAL A 306 2.02 -17.71 -14.36
C VAL A 306 2.82 -17.90 -13.08
N ALA A 307 2.83 -19.09 -12.50
CA ALA A 307 3.68 -19.39 -11.36
C ALA A 307 5.17 -19.41 -11.76
N ALA A 308 6.04 -18.90 -10.89
CA ALA A 308 7.47 -18.91 -11.14
C ALA A 308 8.03 -20.33 -11.33
N ASP A 309 7.38 -21.33 -10.73
CA ASP A 309 7.73 -22.76 -10.86
C ASP A 309 7.38 -23.31 -12.23
N ASP A 310 6.32 -22.83 -12.86
CA ASP A 310 5.94 -23.23 -14.22
C ASP A 310 6.94 -22.74 -15.28
N LEU A 311 7.84 -21.85 -14.91
CA LEU A 311 8.90 -21.28 -15.74
C LEU A 311 10.29 -21.82 -15.38
N LEU A 312 10.38 -22.91 -14.62
CA LEU A 312 11.67 -23.50 -14.21
C LEU A 312 12.59 -23.84 -15.40
N PRO A 313 12.11 -24.46 -16.51
CA PRO A 313 12.97 -24.72 -17.66
C PRO A 313 13.54 -23.44 -18.29
N GLU A 314 12.69 -22.42 -18.50
CA GLU A 314 13.09 -21.14 -19.09
C GLU A 314 14.04 -20.38 -18.16
N ARG A 315 13.80 -20.41 -16.86
CA ARG A 315 14.70 -19.84 -15.84
C ARG A 315 16.05 -20.53 -15.83
N ALA A 316 16.04 -21.86 -15.94
CA ALA A 316 17.27 -22.66 -15.99
C ALA A 316 18.10 -22.36 -17.25
N LEU A 317 17.46 -22.25 -18.41
CA LEU A 317 18.11 -21.82 -19.65
C LEU A 317 18.63 -20.40 -19.58
N GLY A 318 17.98 -19.53 -18.81
CA GLY A 318 18.44 -18.19 -18.48
C GLY A 318 19.56 -18.11 -17.44
N GLY A 319 20.07 -19.27 -16.96
CA GLY A 319 21.18 -19.33 -16.03
C GLY A 319 20.82 -19.15 -14.55
N ASP A 320 19.54 -19.33 -14.16
CA ASP A 320 19.10 -19.23 -12.76
C ASP A 320 19.58 -20.43 -11.94
N PRO A 321 20.53 -20.26 -10.98
CA PRO A 321 21.03 -21.39 -10.18
C PRO A 321 19.96 -22.01 -9.27
N ALA A 322 18.94 -21.23 -8.88
CA ALA A 322 17.84 -21.76 -8.06
C ALA A 322 16.97 -22.69 -8.88
N ALA A 323 16.68 -22.36 -10.13
CA ALA A 323 15.97 -23.24 -11.06
C ALA A 323 16.75 -24.50 -11.36
N HIS A 324 18.07 -24.43 -11.51
CA HIS A 324 18.92 -25.59 -11.68
C HIS A 324 18.79 -26.58 -10.50
N ARG A 325 18.94 -26.08 -9.28
CA ARG A 325 18.79 -26.94 -8.09
C ARG A 325 17.41 -27.52 -8.00
N ARG A 326 16.39 -26.72 -8.20
CA ARG A 326 15.00 -27.13 -8.07
C ARG A 326 14.60 -28.19 -9.08
N LEU A 327 15.04 -28.08 -10.33
CA LEU A 327 14.85 -29.12 -11.36
C LEU A 327 15.57 -30.41 -11.00
N THR A 328 16.80 -30.33 -10.50
CA THR A 328 17.55 -31.50 -10.06
C THR A 328 16.86 -32.18 -8.89
N ASP A 329 16.46 -31.42 -7.87
CA ASP A 329 15.85 -31.96 -6.65
C ASP A 329 14.43 -32.52 -6.88
N SER A 330 13.64 -31.94 -7.78
CA SER A 330 12.26 -32.38 -8.02
C SER A 330 12.14 -33.49 -9.09
N VAL A 331 13.11 -33.60 -9.98
CA VAL A 331 13.05 -34.58 -11.09
C VAL A 331 14.12 -35.66 -10.95
N VAL A 332 15.39 -35.27 -10.90
CA VAL A 332 16.50 -36.23 -11.01
C VAL A 332 16.67 -36.98 -9.67
N GLY A 333 16.68 -36.30 -8.55
CA GLY A 333 16.84 -36.89 -7.23
C GLY A 333 15.81 -38.00 -6.93
N PRO A 334 14.49 -37.74 -7.08
CA PRO A 334 13.47 -38.78 -6.88
C PRO A 334 13.57 -39.96 -7.81
N LEU A 335 13.94 -39.73 -9.09
CA LEU A 335 14.11 -40.81 -10.06
C LEU A 335 15.36 -41.68 -9.77
N ASP A 336 16.44 -41.07 -9.32
CA ASP A 336 17.65 -41.78 -8.93
C ASP A 336 17.41 -42.61 -7.66
N ALA A 337 16.72 -42.03 -6.66
CA ALA A 337 16.32 -42.75 -5.43
C ALA A 337 15.36 -43.93 -5.71
N ALA A 338 14.54 -43.86 -6.75
CA ALA A 338 13.63 -44.91 -7.17
C ALA A 338 14.32 -46.04 -7.94
N GLY A 339 15.63 -45.92 -8.16
CA GLY A 339 16.45 -46.88 -8.91
C GLY A 339 16.76 -46.38 -10.33
N GLY A 340 18.05 -46.33 -10.69
CA GLY A 340 18.59 -45.70 -11.90
C GLY A 340 18.00 -46.16 -13.24
N GLU A 341 17.22 -47.22 -13.26
CA GLU A 341 16.50 -47.70 -14.41
C GLU A 341 15.45 -46.71 -14.96
N LEU A 342 14.77 -45.96 -14.09
CA LEU A 342 13.78 -44.94 -14.48
C LEU A 342 14.47 -43.76 -15.14
N LEU A 343 15.56 -43.28 -14.53
CA LEU A 343 16.35 -42.17 -15.05
C LEU A 343 16.97 -42.51 -16.40
N ARG A 344 17.52 -43.75 -16.54
CA ARG A 344 18.03 -44.26 -17.80
C ARG A 344 16.93 -44.37 -18.87
N THR A 345 15.74 -44.87 -18.49
CA THR A 345 14.61 -45.00 -19.42
C THR A 345 14.17 -43.59 -19.90
N LEU A 346 14.06 -42.62 -18.99
CA LEU A 346 13.73 -41.22 -19.33
C LEU A 346 14.73 -40.65 -20.32
N ALA A 347 16.03 -40.77 -20.03
CA ALA A 347 17.08 -40.25 -20.89
C ALA A 347 17.01 -40.88 -22.33
N VAL A 348 16.94 -42.20 -22.46
CA VAL A 348 16.85 -42.88 -23.75
C VAL A 348 15.56 -42.51 -24.50
N TYR A 349 14.44 -42.39 -23.80
CA TYR A 349 13.16 -41.98 -24.41
C TYR A 349 13.20 -40.57 -24.98
N ILE A 350 13.66 -39.60 -24.18
CA ILE A 350 13.72 -38.17 -24.58
C ILE A 350 14.76 -37.95 -25.69
N GLU A 351 15.94 -38.59 -25.61
CA GLU A 351 17.00 -38.49 -26.60
C GLU A 351 16.65 -39.19 -27.90
N GLY A 352 15.89 -40.29 -27.80
CA GLY A 352 15.34 -41.03 -28.94
C GLY A 352 14.12 -40.37 -29.61
N GLY A 353 13.82 -39.11 -29.30
CA GLY A 353 12.71 -38.38 -29.93
C GLY A 353 11.31 -38.81 -29.46
N GLY A 354 11.18 -39.49 -28.31
CA GLY A 354 9.89 -39.90 -27.74
C GLY A 354 9.29 -41.15 -28.41
N ALA A 355 10.08 -41.92 -29.15
CA ALA A 355 9.61 -43.14 -29.80
C ALA A 355 9.69 -44.34 -28.85
N LEU A 356 8.52 -44.88 -28.47
CA LEU A 356 8.40 -45.97 -27.50
C LEU A 356 9.16 -47.23 -27.93
N GLU A 357 8.98 -47.63 -29.20
CA GLU A 357 9.61 -48.83 -29.77
C GLU A 357 11.12 -48.70 -29.91
N ALA A 358 11.59 -47.50 -30.26
CA ALA A 358 13.02 -47.21 -30.33
C ALA A 358 13.66 -47.26 -28.93
N CYS A 359 13.00 -46.69 -27.94
CA CYS A 359 13.41 -46.77 -26.53
C CYS A 359 13.46 -48.22 -26.03
N ALA A 360 12.44 -49.04 -26.35
CA ALA A 360 12.38 -50.43 -25.96
C ALA A 360 13.53 -51.24 -26.54
N ARG A 361 13.83 -51.05 -27.83
CA ARG A 361 14.99 -51.70 -28.49
C ARG A 361 16.32 -51.26 -27.88
N ALA A 362 16.49 -49.96 -27.63
CA ALA A 362 17.73 -49.42 -27.05
C ALA A 362 17.99 -49.92 -25.62
N LEU A 363 16.93 -50.20 -24.87
CA LEU A 363 17.02 -50.71 -23.50
C LEU A 363 16.95 -52.25 -23.40
N TYR A 364 16.73 -52.93 -24.51
CA TYR A 364 16.55 -54.41 -24.57
C TYR A 364 15.39 -54.90 -23.69
N VAL A 365 14.26 -54.16 -23.69
CA VAL A 365 13.06 -54.50 -22.92
C VAL A 365 11.80 -54.49 -23.80
N HIS A 366 10.71 -55.10 -23.30
CA HIS A 366 9.44 -55.07 -24.02
C HIS A 366 8.83 -53.65 -24.01
N PRO A 367 8.13 -53.15 -25.06
CA PRO A 367 7.49 -51.85 -25.10
C PRO A 367 6.54 -51.58 -23.92
N ASN A 368 5.85 -52.60 -23.40
CA ASN A 368 5.01 -52.44 -22.22
C ASN A 368 5.80 -52.06 -20.95
N THR A 369 7.04 -52.54 -20.81
CA THR A 369 7.93 -52.20 -19.73
C THR A 369 8.31 -50.72 -19.82
N VAL A 370 8.60 -50.22 -21.01
CA VAL A 370 8.87 -48.78 -21.21
C VAL A 370 7.63 -47.95 -20.86
N ARG A 371 6.42 -48.36 -21.34
CA ARG A 371 5.17 -47.65 -21.01
C ARG A 371 4.90 -47.61 -19.51
N TYR A 372 5.14 -48.69 -18.80
CA TYR A 372 5.02 -48.74 -17.36
C TYR A 372 6.01 -47.78 -16.66
N ARG A 373 7.28 -47.80 -17.09
CA ARG A 373 8.32 -46.93 -16.52
C ARG A 373 8.02 -45.44 -16.77
N LEU A 374 7.57 -45.06 -17.97
CA LEU A 374 7.18 -43.69 -18.28
C LEU A 374 6.01 -43.20 -17.41
N ARG A 375 5.00 -44.06 -17.19
CA ARG A 375 3.92 -43.76 -16.27
C ARG A 375 4.45 -43.54 -14.83
N ARG A 376 5.35 -44.45 -14.40
CA ARG A 376 5.95 -44.35 -13.06
C ARG A 376 6.80 -43.07 -12.87
N ILE A 377 7.49 -42.64 -13.92
CA ILE A 377 8.20 -41.36 -13.95
C ILE A 377 7.21 -40.21 -13.72
N GLY A 378 6.08 -40.21 -14.43
CA GLY A 378 5.03 -39.19 -14.23
C GLY A 378 4.47 -39.16 -12.80
N GLU A 379 4.22 -40.36 -12.20
CA GLU A 379 3.75 -40.47 -10.81
C GLU A 379 4.76 -39.94 -9.80
N ILE A 380 6.06 -40.13 -10.04
CA ILE A 380 7.12 -39.68 -9.10
C ILE A 380 7.42 -38.20 -9.25
N THR A 381 7.48 -37.70 -10.49
CA THR A 381 7.93 -36.31 -10.78
C THR A 381 6.80 -35.32 -10.91
N GLY A 382 5.56 -35.79 -11.10
CA GLY A 382 4.43 -34.94 -11.47
C GLY A 382 4.43 -34.51 -12.96
N HIS A 383 5.43 -34.97 -13.76
CA HIS A 383 5.59 -34.61 -15.17
C HIS A 383 5.49 -35.81 -16.09
N SER A 384 4.56 -35.77 -17.02
CA SER A 384 4.38 -36.86 -18.02
C SER A 384 5.40 -36.76 -19.14
N PRO A 385 6.26 -37.78 -19.37
CA PRO A 385 7.22 -37.73 -20.47
C PRO A 385 6.58 -37.65 -21.87
N THR A 386 5.28 -37.93 -21.96
CA THR A 386 4.52 -37.90 -23.24
C THR A 386 3.83 -36.58 -23.50
N ASP A 387 3.71 -35.73 -22.51
CA ASP A 387 3.23 -34.34 -22.66
C ASP A 387 4.37 -33.47 -23.18
N PRO A 388 4.16 -32.61 -24.17
CA PRO A 388 5.23 -31.78 -24.73
C PRO A 388 5.84 -30.79 -23.71
N ARG A 389 5.04 -30.20 -22.85
CA ARG A 389 5.53 -29.25 -21.84
C ARG A 389 6.30 -29.94 -20.74
N ASP A 390 5.75 -31.01 -20.20
CA ASP A 390 6.39 -31.82 -19.18
C ASP A 390 7.68 -32.48 -19.70
N SER A 391 7.69 -32.95 -20.96
CA SER A 391 8.88 -33.48 -21.62
C SER A 391 10.00 -32.43 -21.70
N PHE A 392 9.66 -31.14 -21.93
CA PHE A 392 10.63 -30.06 -21.91
C PHE A 392 11.19 -29.82 -20.51
N VAL A 393 10.35 -29.86 -19.46
CA VAL A 393 10.80 -29.81 -18.06
C VAL A 393 11.78 -30.93 -17.75
N LEU A 394 11.38 -32.16 -18.06
CA LEU A 394 12.18 -33.37 -17.81
C LEU A 394 13.51 -33.35 -18.58
N ARG A 395 13.49 -32.93 -19.86
CA ARG A 395 14.70 -32.77 -20.68
C ARG A 395 15.65 -31.76 -20.09
N THR A 396 15.14 -30.60 -19.70
CA THR A 396 15.94 -29.55 -19.09
C THR A 396 16.58 -30.02 -17.78
N ALA A 397 15.82 -30.74 -16.94
CA ALA A 397 16.33 -31.29 -15.69
C ALA A 397 17.51 -32.28 -15.93
N LEU A 398 17.40 -33.17 -16.93
CA LEU A 398 18.48 -34.09 -17.31
C LEU A 398 19.74 -33.35 -17.76
N VAL A 399 19.59 -32.32 -18.62
CA VAL A 399 20.73 -31.52 -19.11
C VAL A 399 21.41 -30.79 -17.98
N VAL A 400 20.62 -30.11 -17.12
CA VAL A 400 21.13 -29.36 -15.95
C VAL A 400 21.90 -30.30 -15.01
N SER A 401 21.36 -31.48 -14.70
CA SER A 401 22.02 -32.45 -13.84
C SER A 401 23.37 -32.90 -14.39
N ARG A 402 23.46 -33.16 -15.69
CA ARG A 402 24.72 -33.54 -16.35
C ARG A 402 25.74 -32.39 -16.30
N LEU A 403 25.34 -31.18 -16.54
CA LEU A 403 26.22 -30.00 -16.44
C LEU A 403 26.77 -29.81 -15.02
N GLN A 404 25.95 -30.05 -14.01
CA GLN A 404 26.39 -29.97 -12.60
C GLN A 404 27.40 -31.08 -12.24
N THR A 405 27.19 -32.29 -12.73
CA THR A 405 28.15 -33.42 -12.55
C THR A 405 29.46 -33.20 -13.29
N TRP A 406 29.41 -32.63 -14.50
CA TRP A 406 30.61 -32.29 -15.28
C TRP A 406 31.46 -31.20 -14.61
N SER A 407 30.81 -30.22 -13.95
CA SER A 407 31.46 -29.07 -13.30
C SER A 407 32.11 -29.43 -11.96
N LYS A 408 31.85 -30.64 -11.39
CA LYS A 408 32.56 -31.10 -10.20
C LYS A 408 33.87 -31.74 -10.62
N PRO A 409 35.05 -31.24 -10.17
CA PRO A 409 36.32 -31.86 -10.45
C PRO A 409 36.28 -33.31 -9.95
N PRO A 410 36.88 -34.28 -10.70
CA PRO A 410 36.97 -35.64 -10.20
C PRO A 410 37.81 -35.69 -8.96
N ASN A 411 37.19 -35.96 -7.82
CA ASN A 411 37.75 -36.25 -6.51
C ASN A 411 38.95 -35.41 -6.06
N SER A 412 38.71 -34.48 -5.21
CA SER A 412 39.68 -34.16 -4.14
C SER A 412 39.18 -34.76 -2.84
#